data_491d12354a171a1dd2676c8cf5813c3f
#
_entry.id   491d12354a171a1dd2676c8cf5813c3f
#
_cell.length_a   1.000
_cell.length_b   1.000
_cell.length_c   1.000
_cell.angle_alpha   90.00
_cell.angle_beta   90.00
_cell.angle_gamma   90.00
#
_symmetry.space_group_name_H-M   'P 1'
#
loop_
_entity.id
_entity.type
_entity.pdbx_description
1 polymer ?
#
loop_
_entity_poly.entity_id
_entity_poly.type
_entity_poly.pdbx_seq_one_letter_code
_entity_poly.pdbx_strand_id
1 'polypeptide(L)'
;GVRQMMITIKREGDEWVPEVDLTPDLVRECTLEPKEILDRIKAAGIVGMGGATFPTHVKLSVPPGKKAECVIINGVECEPYLTSDHRTMLEHGEELVVGVTILMKAVGVGKAYIGIENNKPDAIAHLTKIAAGYKGIEVVPLKVMYPQGGEKQLIAAVTGRQVPPPPALPIDVGAVVCNASTTVAVYQAVLKNKPLIERVVTVTGKSVKEPKNLLTRMGTPCLLYTSDAAD
;
A
#
# COMPACT_ATOMS: atom_id res chain seq x y z
N GLY A 1 2.29 -11.28 31.25
CA GLY A 1 2.68 -10.76 29.95
C GLY A 1 2.89 -11.89 28.96
N VAL A 2 2.47 -11.70 27.72
CA VAL A 2 2.71 -12.67 26.64
C VAL A 2 4.19 -12.56 26.24
N ARG A 3 4.92 -13.69 26.21
CA ARG A 3 6.27 -13.72 25.66
C ARG A 3 6.20 -13.61 24.16
N GLN A 4 6.77 -12.56 23.58
CA GLN A 4 6.95 -12.42 22.15
C GLN A 4 8.40 -12.66 21.77
N MET A 5 8.63 -13.40 20.69
CA MET A 5 9.95 -13.50 20.09
C MET A 5 10.28 -12.17 19.40
N MET A 6 11.44 -11.62 19.67
CA MET A 6 11.96 -10.42 19.04
C MET A 6 13.31 -10.73 18.40
N ILE A 7 13.56 -10.13 17.25
CA ILE A 7 14.86 -10.14 16.60
C ILE A 7 15.47 -8.75 16.81
N THR A 8 16.65 -8.72 17.45
CA THR A 8 17.42 -7.49 17.56
C THR A 8 18.51 -7.48 16.50
N ILE A 9 18.47 -6.45 15.64
CA ILE A 9 19.47 -6.25 14.60
C ILE A 9 20.27 -5.00 14.96
N LYS A 10 21.59 -5.19 15.19
CA LYS A 10 22.52 -4.07 15.32
C LYS A 10 23.01 -3.70 13.93
N ARG A 11 22.71 -2.46 13.52
CA ARG A 11 23.14 -1.91 12.24
C ARG A 11 24.45 -1.13 12.43
N GLU A 12 25.34 -1.27 11.47
CA GLU A 12 26.55 -0.45 11.32
C GLU A 12 26.52 0.22 9.93
N GLY A 13 26.66 1.55 9.88
CA GLY A 13 26.49 2.33 8.65
C GLY A 13 25.03 2.52 8.20
N ASP A 14 24.83 3.12 7.04
CA ASP A 14 23.51 3.37 6.43
C ASP A 14 23.51 3.04 4.93
N GLU A 15 24.54 2.36 4.47
CA GLU A 15 24.68 1.98 3.08
C GLU A 15 23.68 0.85 2.73
N TRP A 16 23.08 0.98 1.55
CA TRP A 16 22.26 -0.05 0.97
C TRP A 16 23.13 -1.03 0.17
N VAL A 17 22.69 -2.28 0.08
CA VAL A 17 23.35 -3.24 -0.78
C VAL A 17 23.25 -2.80 -2.25
N PRO A 18 24.28 -3.07 -3.09
CA PRO A 18 24.36 -2.55 -4.47
C PRO A 18 23.19 -2.96 -5.37
N GLU A 19 22.50 -4.03 -5.04
CA GLU A 19 21.37 -4.55 -5.81
C GLU A 19 20.09 -3.72 -5.66
N VAL A 20 20.04 -2.81 -4.66
CA VAL A 20 18.90 -1.91 -4.45
C VAL A 20 19.07 -0.66 -5.30
N ASP A 21 18.14 -0.43 -6.20
CA ASP A 21 18.10 0.80 -6.99
C ASP A 21 17.43 1.94 -6.19
N LEU A 22 18.23 2.90 -5.78
CA LEU A 22 17.78 4.10 -5.06
C LEU A 22 17.67 5.33 -5.97
N THR A 23 17.85 5.18 -7.28
CA THR A 23 17.73 6.29 -8.21
C THR A 23 16.29 6.83 -8.23
N PRO A 24 16.09 8.14 -8.47
CA PRO A 24 14.75 8.71 -8.60
C PRO A 24 14.06 8.32 -9.90
N ASP A 25 14.73 7.62 -10.81
CA ASP A 25 14.21 7.29 -12.13
C ASP A 25 13.04 6.32 -12.03
N LEU A 26 11.92 6.69 -12.65
CA LEU A 26 10.74 5.85 -12.68
C LEU A 26 10.87 4.74 -13.72
N VAL A 27 10.83 3.49 -13.27
CA VAL A 27 10.74 2.32 -14.14
C VAL A 27 9.25 2.04 -14.43
N ARG A 28 8.81 2.24 -15.67
CA ARG A 28 7.38 2.17 -16.02
C ARG A 28 6.90 0.77 -16.39
N GLU A 29 7.79 -0.07 -16.86
CA GLU A 29 7.43 -1.36 -17.44
C GLU A 29 7.93 -2.54 -16.59
N CYS A 30 7.04 -3.45 -16.27
CA CYS A 30 7.35 -4.70 -15.58
C CYS A 30 7.32 -5.85 -16.59
N THR A 31 8.49 -6.38 -16.92
CA THR A 31 8.64 -7.53 -17.85
C THR A 31 8.50 -8.89 -17.16
N LEU A 32 8.53 -8.93 -15.83
CA LEU A 32 8.50 -10.16 -15.03
C LEU A 32 7.18 -10.92 -15.20
N GLU A 33 7.24 -12.23 -15.12
CA GLU A 33 6.07 -13.08 -15.08
C GLU A 33 5.36 -13.04 -13.71
N PRO A 34 4.05 -13.36 -13.63
CA PRO A 34 3.29 -13.29 -12.37
C PRO A 34 3.96 -14.03 -11.20
N LYS A 35 4.53 -15.20 -11.44
CA LYS A 35 5.24 -15.97 -10.41
C LYS A 35 6.47 -15.22 -9.89
N GLU A 36 7.26 -14.64 -10.78
CA GLU A 36 8.46 -13.87 -10.41
C GLU A 36 8.10 -12.63 -9.60
N ILE A 37 6.98 -11.97 -9.95
CA ILE A 37 6.45 -10.85 -9.18
C ILE A 37 6.15 -11.29 -7.75
N LEU A 38 5.43 -12.41 -7.57
CA LEU A 38 5.10 -12.93 -6.24
C LEU A 38 6.35 -13.32 -5.44
N ASP A 39 7.33 -13.94 -6.10
CA ASP A 39 8.59 -14.33 -5.47
C ASP A 39 9.39 -13.09 -4.99
N ARG A 40 9.45 -12.01 -5.79
CA ARG A 40 10.08 -10.74 -5.37
C ARG A 40 9.34 -10.06 -4.22
N ILE A 41 8.02 -10.01 -4.27
CA ILE A 41 7.19 -9.47 -3.18
C ILE A 41 7.44 -10.22 -1.87
N LYS A 42 7.54 -11.56 -1.96
CA LYS A 42 7.84 -12.42 -0.81
C LYS A 42 9.25 -12.19 -0.27
N ALA A 43 10.26 -12.18 -1.16
CA ALA A 43 11.66 -11.97 -0.79
C ALA A 43 11.90 -10.59 -0.16
N ALA A 44 11.22 -9.56 -0.64
CA ALA A 44 11.30 -8.21 -0.11
C ALA A 44 10.50 -8.01 1.19
N GLY A 45 9.80 -9.04 1.69
CA GLY A 45 9.04 -8.98 2.93
C GLY A 45 7.82 -8.06 2.88
N ILE A 46 7.20 -7.87 1.71
CA ILE A 46 6.06 -6.95 1.58
C ILE A 46 4.84 -7.48 2.31
N VAL A 47 4.36 -6.70 3.25
CA VAL A 47 3.12 -6.93 4.01
C VAL A 47 2.17 -5.76 3.88
N GLY A 48 0.90 -5.99 4.18
CA GLY A 48 -0.12 -4.94 4.15
C GLY A 48 0.17 -3.83 5.17
N MET A 49 0.29 -2.59 4.71
CA MET A 49 0.57 -1.41 5.56
C MET A 49 -0.69 -0.67 6.02
N GLY A 50 -1.86 -1.11 5.62
CA GLY A 50 -3.15 -0.52 6.03
C GLY A 50 -3.73 -1.09 7.33
N GLY A 51 -3.00 -1.90 8.10
CA GLY A 51 -3.47 -2.41 9.39
C GLY A 51 -2.94 -3.78 9.77
N ALA A 52 -3.48 -4.85 9.22
CA ALA A 52 -3.26 -6.22 9.70
C ALA A 52 -1.90 -6.85 9.37
N THR A 53 -1.02 -6.17 8.64
CA THR A 53 0.31 -6.69 8.22
C THR A 53 0.26 -8.07 7.54
N PHE A 54 -0.82 -8.36 6.82
CA PHE A 54 -0.99 -9.63 6.13
C PHE A 54 0.01 -9.75 4.96
N PRO A 55 0.67 -10.91 4.77
CA PRO A 55 1.65 -11.08 3.70
C PRO A 55 1.05 -10.84 2.30
N THR A 56 1.59 -9.86 1.57
CA THR A 56 1.02 -9.43 0.30
C THR A 56 1.09 -10.51 -0.77
N HIS A 57 2.19 -11.29 -0.83
CA HIS A 57 2.30 -12.40 -1.78
C HIS A 57 1.23 -13.48 -1.58
N VAL A 58 0.79 -13.72 -0.32
CA VAL A 58 -0.31 -14.66 -0.03
C VAL A 58 -1.64 -14.08 -0.51
N LYS A 59 -1.90 -12.79 -0.26
CA LYS A 59 -3.12 -12.11 -0.73
C LYS A 59 -3.25 -12.14 -2.26
N LEU A 60 -2.14 -12.03 -2.98
CA LEU A 60 -2.09 -12.04 -4.45
C LEU A 60 -2.10 -13.45 -5.06
N SER A 61 -1.87 -14.49 -4.25
CA SER A 61 -1.95 -15.88 -4.69
C SER A 61 -3.41 -16.32 -4.74
N VAL A 62 -4.03 -16.19 -5.91
CA VAL A 62 -5.44 -16.57 -6.10
C VAL A 62 -5.61 -18.08 -5.90
N PRO A 63 -6.48 -18.52 -4.97
CA PRO A 63 -6.68 -19.95 -4.70
C PRO A 63 -7.27 -20.69 -5.92
N PRO A 64 -6.98 -22.00 -6.08
CA PRO A 64 -7.60 -22.82 -7.11
C PRO A 64 -9.13 -22.73 -7.07
N GLY A 65 -9.75 -22.58 -8.24
CA GLY A 65 -11.22 -22.46 -8.37
C GLY A 65 -11.78 -21.06 -8.06
N LYS A 66 -10.95 -20.10 -7.63
CA LYS A 66 -11.31 -18.69 -7.51
C LYS A 66 -10.76 -17.90 -8.69
N LYS A 67 -11.37 -16.76 -8.98
CA LYS A 67 -10.93 -15.86 -10.05
C LYS A 67 -10.94 -14.41 -9.54
N ALA A 68 -9.84 -13.72 -9.69
CA ALA A 68 -9.82 -12.28 -9.54
C ALA A 68 -10.43 -11.62 -10.79
N GLU A 69 -11.17 -10.54 -10.60
CA GLU A 69 -11.77 -9.72 -11.67
C GLU A 69 -11.24 -8.29 -11.65
N CYS A 70 -10.88 -7.81 -10.47
CA CYS A 70 -10.31 -6.47 -10.31
C CYS A 70 -9.36 -6.40 -9.11
N VAL A 71 -8.45 -5.43 -9.18
CA VAL A 71 -7.66 -4.94 -8.04
C VAL A 71 -8.30 -3.65 -7.54
N ILE A 72 -8.36 -3.47 -6.22
CA ILE A 72 -8.83 -2.23 -5.59
C ILE A 72 -7.71 -1.70 -4.70
N ILE A 73 -7.28 -0.48 -4.98
CA ILE A 73 -6.32 0.23 -4.14
C ILE A 73 -7.07 1.06 -3.12
N ASN A 74 -6.80 0.78 -1.86
CA ASN A 74 -7.35 1.50 -0.73
C ASN A 74 -6.48 2.74 -0.44
N GLY A 75 -6.88 3.87 -0.99
CA GLY A 75 -6.35 5.22 -0.71
C GLY A 75 -7.31 6.05 0.15
N VAL A 76 -8.24 5.40 0.83
CA VAL A 76 -9.31 6.07 1.60
C VAL A 76 -8.77 6.83 2.80
N GLU A 77 -7.93 6.15 3.63
CA GLU A 77 -7.36 6.71 4.86
C GLU A 77 -8.43 7.40 5.73
N CYS A 78 -9.42 6.61 6.16
CA CYS A 78 -10.58 7.12 6.90
C CYS A 78 -10.33 7.34 8.40
N GLU A 79 -9.21 6.87 8.95
CA GLU A 79 -8.86 7.09 10.35
C GLU A 79 -8.58 8.57 10.61
N PRO A 80 -9.19 9.17 11.65
CA PRO A 80 -8.95 10.57 12.00
C PRO A 80 -7.46 10.87 12.25
N TYR A 81 -7.01 12.01 11.76
CA TYR A 81 -5.64 12.54 11.89
C TYR A 81 -4.56 11.81 11.09
N LEU A 82 -4.81 10.67 10.47
CA LEU A 82 -3.84 10.02 9.58
C LEU A 82 -3.76 10.76 8.24
N THR A 83 -2.52 10.94 7.76
CA THR A 83 -2.21 11.61 6.48
C THR A 83 -1.06 10.95 5.72
N SER A 84 -0.63 9.75 6.14
CA SER A 84 0.50 9.02 5.55
C SER A 84 0.20 8.54 4.13
N ASP A 85 -0.97 7.94 3.90
CA ASP A 85 -1.37 7.49 2.57
C ASP A 85 -1.68 8.68 1.64
N HIS A 86 -2.27 9.77 2.17
CA HIS A 86 -2.49 10.99 1.42
C HIS A 86 -1.16 11.56 0.87
N ARG A 87 -0.13 11.68 1.73
CA ARG A 87 1.20 12.13 1.31
C ARG A 87 1.84 11.16 0.32
N THR A 88 1.73 9.86 0.57
CA THR A 88 2.23 8.83 -0.36
C THR A 88 1.58 8.94 -1.74
N MET A 89 0.28 9.16 -1.82
CA MET A 89 -0.44 9.36 -3.09
C MET A 89 0.03 10.60 -3.85
N LEU A 90 0.40 11.68 -3.15
CA LEU A 90 0.89 12.92 -3.76
C LEU A 90 2.37 12.83 -4.15
N GLU A 91 3.22 12.27 -3.31
CA GLU A 91 4.67 12.24 -3.50
C GLU A 91 5.14 11.06 -4.37
N HIS A 92 4.44 9.93 -4.31
CA HIS A 92 4.75 8.69 -5.02
C HIS A 92 3.64 8.24 -5.99
N GLY A 93 2.88 9.20 -6.54
CA GLY A 93 1.72 8.90 -7.39
C GLY A 93 2.07 8.10 -8.63
N GLU A 94 3.18 8.36 -9.30
CA GLU A 94 3.64 7.59 -10.47
C GLU A 94 4.06 6.18 -10.08
N GLU A 95 4.84 6.01 -9.00
CA GLU A 95 5.22 4.70 -8.45
C GLU A 95 3.97 3.89 -8.06
N LEU A 96 2.99 4.55 -7.45
CA LEU A 96 1.72 3.93 -7.08
C LEU A 96 1.00 3.38 -8.30
N VAL A 97 0.82 4.17 -9.36
CA VAL A 97 0.10 3.73 -10.55
C VAL A 97 0.84 2.62 -11.28
N VAL A 98 2.17 2.66 -11.37
CA VAL A 98 2.96 1.54 -11.88
C VAL A 98 2.80 0.31 -10.98
N GLY A 99 2.82 0.49 -9.65
CA GLY A 99 2.54 -0.58 -8.69
C GLY A 99 1.17 -1.23 -8.92
N VAL A 100 0.15 -0.45 -9.28
CA VAL A 100 -1.17 -0.99 -9.66
C VAL A 100 -1.06 -1.90 -10.89
N THR A 101 -0.30 -1.52 -11.91
CA THR A 101 -0.11 -2.38 -13.10
C THR A 101 0.59 -3.69 -12.76
N ILE A 102 1.56 -3.65 -11.83
CA ILE A 102 2.23 -4.84 -11.33
C ILE A 102 1.25 -5.76 -10.60
N LEU A 103 0.40 -5.22 -9.73
CA LEU A 103 -0.64 -5.98 -9.04
C LEU A 103 -1.64 -6.58 -10.01
N MET A 104 -2.09 -5.82 -11.02
CA MET A 104 -2.98 -6.32 -12.07
C MET A 104 -2.35 -7.50 -12.81
N LYS A 105 -1.06 -7.39 -13.17
CA LYS A 105 -0.30 -8.46 -13.84
C LYS A 105 -0.16 -9.70 -12.94
N ALA A 106 0.16 -9.49 -11.65
CA ALA A 106 0.35 -10.58 -10.70
C ALA A 106 -0.90 -11.46 -10.52
N VAL A 107 -2.10 -10.86 -10.52
CA VAL A 107 -3.37 -11.58 -10.36
C VAL A 107 -4.11 -11.84 -11.68
N GLY A 108 -3.56 -11.40 -12.81
CA GLY A 108 -4.09 -11.67 -14.15
C GLY A 108 -5.39 -10.93 -14.47
N VAL A 109 -5.55 -9.67 -14.05
CA VAL A 109 -6.75 -8.85 -14.30
C VAL A 109 -6.46 -7.65 -15.19
N GLY A 110 -7.47 -7.23 -15.94
CA GLY A 110 -7.40 -6.05 -16.81
C GLY A 110 -8.01 -4.78 -16.20
N LYS A 111 -8.45 -4.81 -14.93
CA LYS A 111 -9.16 -3.69 -14.32
C LYS A 111 -8.70 -3.45 -12.89
N ALA A 112 -8.48 -2.18 -12.56
CA ALA A 112 -8.17 -1.73 -11.20
C ALA A 112 -8.89 -0.43 -10.87
N TYR A 113 -9.17 -0.25 -9.57
CA TYR A 113 -9.76 0.95 -9.01
C TYR A 113 -8.87 1.52 -7.91
N ILE A 114 -8.75 2.84 -7.84
CA ILE A 114 -8.10 3.54 -6.73
C ILE A 114 -9.19 4.31 -5.99
N GLY A 115 -9.62 3.80 -4.84
CA GLY A 115 -10.66 4.45 -4.02
C GLY A 115 -10.04 5.51 -3.10
N ILE A 116 -10.53 6.75 -3.19
CA ILE A 116 -10.03 7.89 -2.40
C ILE A 116 -11.23 8.68 -1.87
N GLU A 117 -11.24 9.05 -0.59
CA GLU A 117 -12.27 9.93 -0.06
C GLU A 117 -12.21 11.33 -0.66
N ASN A 118 -13.38 11.93 -0.92
CA ASN A 118 -13.53 13.22 -1.60
C ASN A 118 -13.08 14.44 -0.75
N ASN A 119 -12.60 14.21 0.48
CA ASN A 119 -11.86 15.20 1.27
C ASN A 119 -10.38 15.35 0.86
N LYS A 120 -9.93 14.58 -0.14
CA LYS A 120 -8.57 14.61 -0.73
C LYS A 120 -8.62 14.96 -2.21
N PRO A 121 -9.18 16.13 -2.60
CA PRO A 121 -9.38 16.49 -4.01
C PRO A 121 -8.08 16.62 -4.79
N ASP A 122 -6.99 17.01 -4.14
CA ASP A 122 -5.65 17.10 -4.68
C ASP A 122 -5.11 15.71 -5.11
N ALA A 123 -5.22 14.71 -4.24
CA ALA A 123 -4.82 13.34 -4.54
C ALA A 123 -5.69 12.72 -5.66
N ILE A 124 -7.00 12.97 -5.64
CA ILE A 124 -7.93 12.53 -6.69
C ILE A 124 -7.50 13.11 -8.05
N ALA A 125 -7.30 14.43 -8.13
CA ALA A 125 -6.91 15.10 -9.37
C ALA A 125 -5.53 14.62 -9.86
N HIS A 126 -4.56 14.50 -8.94
CA HIS A 126 -3.20 14.05 -9.24
C HIS A 126 -3.19 12.63 -9.80
N LEU A 127 -3.79 11.68 -9.10
CA LEU A 127 -3.82 10.28 -9.53
C LEU A 127 -4.69 10.05 -10.76
N THR A 128 -5.78 10.79 -10.94
CA THR A 128 -6.59 10.73 -12.17
C THR A 128 -5.76 11.14 -13.39
N LYS A 129 -4.96 12.21 -13.27
CA LYS A 129 -4.06 12.66 -14.34
C LYS A 129 -3.03 11.59 -14.72
N ILE A 130 -2.40 10.95 -13.71
CA ILE A 130 -1.42 9.90 -13.96
C ILE A 130 -2.08 8.65 -14.55
N ALA A 131 -3.20 8.21 -13.95
CA ALA A 131 -3.91 7.00 -14.36
C ALA A 131 -4.45 7.08 -15.80
N ALA A 132 -4.71 8.28 -16.31
CA ALA A 132 -5.14 8.48 -17.71
C ALA A 132 -4.16 7.90 -18.75
N GLY A 133 -2.87 7.75 -18.39
CA GLY A 133 -1.86 7.11 -19.22
C GLY A 133 -1.85 5.56 -19.14
N TYR A 134 -2.70 4.95 -18.32
CA TYR A 134 -2.68 3.51 -18.06
C TYR A 134 -4.04 2.88 -18.29
N LYS A 135 -4.09 1.86 -19.15
CA LYS A 135 -5.34 1.17 -19.49
C LYS A 135 -5.90 0.39 -18.32
N GLY A 136 -7.18 0.55 -18.04
CA GLY A 136 -7.93 -0.24 -17.07
C GLY A 136 -7.80 0.22 -15.62
N ILE A 137 -7.16 1.37 -15.35
CA ILE A 137 -7.06 1.97 -14.02
C ILE A 137 -8.04 3.15 -13.94
N GLU A 138 -8.86 3.16 -12.90
CA GLU A 138 -9.87 4.19 -12.64
C GLU A 138 -9.73 4.73 -11.21
N VAL A 139 -9.70 6.05 -11.04
CA VAL A 139 -9.77 6.69 -9.72
C VAL A 139 -11.23 6.93 -9.36
N VAL A 140 -11.64 6.41 -8.20
CA VAL A 140 -13.02 6.46 -7.72
C VAL A 140 -13.11 7.37 -6.50
N PRO A 141 -13.69 8.59 -6.64
CA PRO A 141 -13.98 9.43 -5.50
C PRO A 141 -15.06 8.81 -4.62
N LEU A 142 -14.80 8.71 -3.31
CA LEU A 142 -15.68 8.10 -2.34
C LEU A 142 -16.19 9.14 -1.35
N LYS A 143 -17.40 8.91 -0.82
CA LYS A 143 -17.96 9.75 0.23
C LYS A 143 -17.15 9.59 1.51
N VAL A 144 -16.85 10.70 2.19
CA VAL A 144 -16.25 10.67 3.54
C VAL A 144 -17.21 10.00 4.51
N MET A 145 -16.78 8.87 5.03
CA MET A 145 -17.58 8.06 5.95
C MET A 145 -16.65 7.10 6.71
N TYR A 146 -16.85 6.96 8.01
CA TYR A 146 -16.11 5.97 8.79
C TYR A 146 -16.96 4.70 8.99
N PRO A 147 -16.43 3.50 8.72
CA PRO A 147 -15.08 3.15 8.24
C PRO A 147 -15.04 2.85 6.71
N GLN A 148 -15.08 3.88 5.87
CA GLN A 148 -15.10 3.72 4.39
C GLN A 148 -13.90 2.91 3.85
N GLY A 149 -12.74 2.98 4.54
CA GLY A 149 -11.55 2.20 4.21
C GLY A 149 -11.59 0.74 4.68
N GLY A 150 -12.63 0.32 5.37
CA GLY A 150 -12.83 -1.09 5.69
C GLY A 150 -12.92 -1.91 4.41
N GLU A 151 -12.18 -3.01 4.30
CA GLU A 151 -12.03 -3.78 3.05
C GLU A 151 -13.38 -4.14 2.40
N LYS A 152 -14.35 -4.62 3.20
CA LYS A 152 -15.68 -5.01 2.69
C LYS A 152 -16.53 -3.80 2.29
N GLN A 153 -16.46 -2.70 3.03
CA GLN A 153 -17.12 -1.44 2.71
C GLN A 153 -16.58 -0.83 1.42
N LEU A 154 -15.26 -0.82 1.27
CA LEU A 154 -14.60 -0.31 0.07
C LEU A 154 -15.00 -1.13 -1.16
N ILE A 155 -15.00 -2.46 -1.08
CA ILE A 155 -15.44 -3.33 -2.17
C ILE A 155 -16.89 -3.00 -2.57
N ALA A 156 -17.79 -2.88 -1.60
CA ALA A 156 -19.18 -2.55 -1.88
C ALA A 156 -19.35 -1.16 -2.49
N ALA A 157 -18.62 -0.16 -2.00
CA ALA A 157 -18.68 1.20 -2.52
C ALA A 157 -18.16 1.32 -3.97
N VAL A 158 -17.09 0.57 -4.30
CA VAL A 158 -16.45 0.64 -5.63
C VAL A 158 -17.14 -0.26 -6.66
N THR A 159 -17.55 -1.47 -6.25
CA THR A 159 -18.05 -2.49 -7.19
C THR A 159 -19.55 -2.77 -7.10
N GLY A 160 -20.23 -2.30 -6.06
CA GLY A 160 -21.61 -2.67 -5.73
C GLY A 160 -21.76 -4.10 -5.19
N ARG A 161 -20.68 -4.87 -5.04
CA ARG A 161 -20.70 -6.25 -4.57
C ARG A 161 -20.52 -6.32 -3.07
N GLN A 162 -21.27 -7.21 -2.43
CA GLN A 162 -21.15 -7.45 -0.99
C GLN A 162 -20.38 -8.74 -0.70
N VAL A 163 -19.30 -8.64 0.05
CA VAL A 163 -18.57 -9.81 0.54
C VAL A 163 -19.39 -10.47 1.64
N PRO A 164 -19.78 -11.75 1.48
CA PRO A 164 -20.57 -12.45 2.49
C PRO A 164 -19.91 -12.50 3.88
N PRO A 165 -20.65 -12.89 4.92
CA PRO A 165 -20.07 -13.13 6.24
C PRO A 165 -18.93 -14.17 6.21
N PRO A 166 -18.03 -14.14 7.21
CA PRO A 166 -17.01 -15.17 7.34
C PRO A 166 -17.57 -16.59 7.23
N PRO A 167 -16.89 -17.54 6.56
CA PRO A 167 -15.48 -17.45 6.14
C PRO A 167 -15.21 -16.82 4.78
N ALA A 168 -16.18 -16.13 4.18
CA ALA A 168 -16.00 -15.52 2.86
C ALA A 168 -14.93 -14.42 2.85
N LEU A 169 -14.15 -14.38 1.77
CA LEU A 169 -13.05 -13.47 1.53
C LEU A 169 -13.36 -12.54 0.35
N PRO A 170 -12.65 -11.40 0.18
CA PRO A 170 -12.78 -10.52 -0.97
C PRO A 170 -12.70 -11.21 -2.33
N ILE A 171 -11.86 -12.23 -2.44
CA ILE A 171 -11.72 -13.01 -3.69
C ILE A 171 -13.01 -13.76 -4.07
N ASP A 172 -13.92 -14.02 -3.13
CA ASP A 172 -15.20 -14.66 -3.42
C ASP A 172 -16.15 -13.79 -4.24
N VAL A 173 -15.89 -12.49 -4.24
CA VAL A 173 -16.56 -11.50 -5.09
C VAL A 173 -15.64 -10.96 -6.20
N GLY A 174 -14.53 -11.64 -6.48
CA GLY A 174 -13.59 -11.30 -7.53
C GLY A 174 -12.68 -10.11 -7.24
N ALA A 175 -12.62 -9.63 -6.00
CA ALA A 175 -11.84 -8.47 -5.63
C ALA A 175 -10.55 -8.84 -4.89
N VAL A 176 -9.44 -8.14 -5.22
CA VAL A 176 -8.20 -8.16 -4.44
C VAL A 176 -7.91 -6.73 -3.99
N VAL A 177 -7.80 -6.51 -2.69
CA VAL A 177 -7.63 -5.17 -2.12
C VAL A 177 -6.22 -4.99 -1.58
N CYS A 178 -5.54 -3.91 -1.98
CA CYS A 178 -4.24 -3.51 -1.46
C CYS A 178 -4.29 -2.06 -0.98
N ASN A 179 -3.54 -1.73 0.07
CA ASN A 179 -3.40 -0.36 0.55
C ASN A 179 -2.47 0.46 -0.38
N ALA A 180 -2.64 1.78 -0.43
CA ALA A 180 -1.86 2.68 -1.29
C ALA A 180 -0.34 2.58 -1.02
N SER A 181 0.09 2.71 0.24
CA SER A 181 1.51 2.59 0.60
C SER A 181 2.08 1.20 0.33
N THR A 182 1.27 0.13 0.53
CA THR A 182 1.65 -1.23 0.14
C THR A 182 1.89 -1.35 -1.36
N THR A 183 1.09 -0.67 -2.18
CA THR A 183 1.22 -0.69 -3.64
C THR A 183 2.51 -0.02 -4.10
N VAL A 184 2.91 1.10 -3.46
CA VAL A 184 4.22 1.73 -3.69
C VAL A 184 5.35 0.78 -3.29
N ALA A 185 5.24 0.12 -2.13
CA ALA A 185 6.23 -0.86 -1.69
C ALA A 185 6.36 -2.06 -2.65
N VAL A 186 5.26 -2.50 -3.27
CA VAL A 186 5.30 -3.52 -4.34
C VAL A 186 6.07 -3.02 -5.55
N TYR A 187 5.85 -1.78 -6.02
CA TYR A 187 6.65 -1.18 -7.06
C TYR A 187 8.14 -1.20 -6.70
N GLN A 188 8.49 -0.70 -5.54
CA GLN A 188 9.86 -0.62 -5.05
C GLN A 188 10.52 -2.00 -4.94
N ALA A 189 9.80 -3.00 -4.44
CA ALA A 189 10.29 -4.36 -4.34
C ALA A 189 10.54 -5.01 -5.72
N VAL A 190 9.59 -4.86 -6.64
CA VAL A 190 9.59 -5.56 -7.92
C VAL A 190 10.53 -4.91 -8.94
N LEU A 191 10.57 -3.58 -8.99
CA LEU A 191 11.33 -2.85 -10.01
C LEU A 191 12.60 -2.19 -9.49
N LYS A 192 12.70 -1.95 -8.17
CA LYS A 192 13.86 -1.31 -7.53
C LYS A 192 14.62 -2.24 -6.58
N ASN A 193 14.17 -3.49 -6.44
CA ASN A 193 14.74 -4.48 -5.52
C ASN A 193 14.85 -3.98 -4.07
N LYS A 194 13.99 -3.02 -3.68
CA LYS A 194 14.01 -2.40 -2.35
C LYS A 194 13.13 -3.18 -1.38
N PRO A 195 13.68 -3.74 -0.28
CA PRO A 195 12.89 -4.46 0.72
C PRO A 195 12.06 -3.49 1.57
N LEU A 196 10.98 -4.00 2.19
CA LEU A 196 10.13 -3.22 3.08
C LEU A 196 10.78 -3.10 4.46
N ILE A 197 11.64 -2.10 4.63
CA ILE A 197 12.33 -1.81 5.91
C ILE A 197 12.04 -0.41 6.45
N GLU A 198 11.19 0.34 5.77
CA GLU A 198 10.78 1.69 6.18
C GLU A 198 9.33 1.96 5.79
N ARG A 199 8.69 2.87 6.47
CA ARG A 199 7.33 3.32 6.17
C ARG A 199 7.10 4.76 6.61
N VAL A 200 6.11 5.41 6.01
CA VAL A 200 5.62 6.71 6.46
C VAL A 200 4.73 6.51 7.68
N VAL A 201 4.97 7.30 8.73
CA VAL A 201 4.19 7.30 9.97
C VAL A 201 3.72 8.72 10.24
N THR A 202 2.42 8.89 10.53
CA THR A 202 1.87 10.17 10.97
C THR A 202 2.13 10.34 12.47
N VAL A 203 2.82 11.41 12.83
CA VAL A 203 3.01 11.84 14.23
C VAL A 203 2.11 13.04 14.48
N THR A 204 1.14 12.88 15.38
CA THR A 204 0.11 13.90 15.66
C THR A 204 -0.42 13.74 17.07
N GLY A 205 -1.20 14.73 17.53
CA GLY A 205 -1.85 14.74 18.84
C GLY A 205 -1.76 16.11 19.49
N LYS A 206 -2.55 16.31 20.54
CA LYS A 206 -2.64 17.60 21.23
C LYS A 206 -1.34 18.06 21.88
N SER A 207 -0.48 17.10 22.23
CA SER A 207 0.82 17.36 22.87
C SER A 207 2.00 17.39 21.89
N VAL A 208 1.73 17.18 20.60
CA VAL A 208 2.77 17.22 19.55
C VAL A 208 2.88 18.68 19.09
N LYS A 209 4.05 19.26 19.28
CA LYS A 209 4.36 20.65 18.90
C LYS A 209 4.30 20.87 17.39
N GLU A 210 4.83 19.93 16.63
CA GLU A 210 4.88 19.97 15.17
C GLU A 210 4.36 18.67 14.57
N PRO A 211 3.05 18.55 14.32
CA PRO A 211 2.49 17.37 13.65
C PRO A 211 3.08 17.21 12.24
N LYS A 212 3.53 15.99 11.91
CA LYS A 212 4.15 15.70 10.61
C LYS A 212 4.10 14.22 10.24
N ASN A 213 4.32 13.92 8.99
CA ASN A 213 4.60 12.58 8.52
C ASN A 213 6.11 12.36 8.47
N LEU A 214 6.56 11.22 8.98
CA LEU A 214 7.99 10.85 9.03
C LEU A 214 8.19 9.55 8.28
N LEU A 215 9.23 9.48 7.45
CA LEU A 215 9.73 8.22 6.91
C LEU A 215 10.62 7.58 7.98
N THR A 216 10.16 6.48 8.56
CA THR A 216 10.86 5.81 9.66
C THR A 216 11.28 4.41 9.28
N ARG A 217 12.45 3.98 9.76
CA ARG A 217 12.90 2.59 9.66
C ARG A 217 12.06 1.70 10.57
N MET A 218 11.76 0.49 10.12
CA MET A 218 11.08 -0.51 10.96
C MET A 218 11.94 -0.84 12.19
N GLY A 219 11.28 -0.92 13.35
CA GLY A 219 11.96 -1.13 14.62
C GLY A 219 12.42 0.15 15.33
N THR A 220 12.23 1.33 14.72
CA THR A 220 12.49 2.61 15.41
C THR A 220 11.55 2.76 16.59
N PRO A 221 12.04 2.92 17.83
CA PRO A 221 11.19 3.13 19.01
C PRO A 221 10.35 4.39 18.87
N CYS A 222 9.04 4.29 19.15
CA CYS A 222 8.13 5.43 18.96
C CYS A 222 8.52 6.65 19.84
N LEU A 223 9.11 6.45 21.01
CA LEU A 223 9.60 7.53 21.86
C LEU A 223 10.67 8.40 21.18
N LEU A 224 11.43 7.83 20.22
CA LEU A 224 12.47 8.58 19.52
C LEU A 224 11.91 9.72 18.66
N TYR A 225 10.75 9.52 18.06
CA TYR A 225 10.13 10.52 17.18
C TYR A 225 8.88 11.19 17.77
N THR A 226 8.54 10.87 19.02
CA THR A 226 7.40 11.48 19.72
C THR A 226 7.79 12.23 20.99
N SER A 227 9.04 12.17 21.43
CA SER A 227 9.56 12.91 22.60
C SER A 227 10.27 14.19 22.17
N ASP A 228 10.37 15.15 23.08
CA ASP A 228 11.12 16.39 22.88
C ASP A 228 12.62 16.17 22.66
N ALA A 229 13.13 14.97 22.94
CA ALA A 229 14.51 14.59 22.66
C ALA A 229 14.78 14.29 21.17
N ALA A 230 13.78 14.43 20.31
CA ALA A 230 13.90 14.29 18.86
C ALA A 230 14.19 15.64 18.17
N ASP A 231 14.38 16.72 18.94
CA ASP A 231 14.75 18.08 18.45
C ASP A 231 16.26 18.21 18.22
#